data_d86f6d3497b6d68f427e13aba883a3fd
#
_entry.id   d86f6d3497b6d68f427e13aba883a3fd
#
_cell.length_a   1.000
_cell.length_b   1.000
_cell.length_c   1.000
_cell.angle_alpha   90.00
_cell.angle_beta   90.00
_cell.angle_gamma   90.00
#
_symmetry.space_group_name_H-M   'P 1'
#
loop_
_entity.id
_entity.type
_entity.pdbx_description
1 polymer ?
#
loop_
_entity_poly.entity_id
_entity_poly.type
_entity_poly.pdbx_seq_one_letter_code
_entity_poly.pdbx_strand_id
1 'polypeptide(L)'
;KACVNCHIMEPEYATWLHSSHGRNTVCNDCHVPHDNVFRKYYFKANDGLRHATMFTFRMEPQVIKMHAPGQKVVQENCIRCHSTLVSEVRLGKVTAPMAHADNGKLCWDCHREVPHSRVRGLNAAPSSPVPIIDDMGENTPQWIQDLVKDKK
;
A
#
# COMPACT_ATOMS: atom_id res chain seq x y z
N LYS A 1 9.32 12.66 3.68
CA LYS A 1 8.81 12.79 5.08
C LYS A 1 7.33 13.20 5.14
N ALA A 2 6.77 13.89 4.14
CA ALA A 2 5.36 14.33 4.18
C ALA A 2 4.35 13.18 4.33
N CYS A 3 4.58 12.04 3.67
CA CYS A 3 3.68 10.89 3.72
C CYS A 3 3.51 10.31 5.14
N VAL A 4 4.56 10.37 5.96
CA VAL A 4 4.58 9.83 7.33
C VAL A 4 4.05 10.82 8.38
N ASN A 5 3.59 11.99 7.98
CA ASN A 5 2.91 12.91 8.90
C ASN A 5 1.51 12.43 9.30
N CYS A 6 0.93 11.52 8.51
CA CYS A 6 -0.36 10.91 8.81
C CYS A 6 -0.11 9.59 9.54
N HIS A 7 -0.66 9.44 10.74
CA HIS A 7 -0.51 8.22 11.56
C HIS A 7 -0.98 6.94 10.84
N ILE A 8 -1.93 7.08 9.94
CA ILE A 8 -2.47 5.96 9.15
C ILE A 8 -1.41 5.35 8.20
N MET A 9 -0.34 6.10 7.89
CA MET A 9 0.77 5.63 7.06
C MET A 9 1.92 5.00 7.89
N GLU A 10 1.79 4.95 9.19
CA GLU A 10 2.81 4.40 10.09
C GLU A 10 3.11 2.91 9.82
N PRO A 11 2.11 2.03 9.61
CA PRO A 11 2.35 0.64 9.24
C PRO A 11 3.09 0.50 7.91
N GLU A 12 2.72 1.31 6.92
CA GLU A 12 3.34 1.28 5.59
C GLU A 12 4.80 1.77 5.67
N TYR A 13 5.07 2.77 6.49
CA TYR A 13 6.43 3.24 6.74
C TYR A 13 7.28 2.19 7.47
N ALA A 14 6.76 1.58 8.52
CA ALA A 14 7.45 0.56 9.28
C ALA A 14 7.79 -0.66 8.41
N THR A 15 6.83 -1.14 7.62
CA THR A 15 7.04 -2.27 6.72
C THR A 15 8.03 -1.95 5.60
N TRP A 16 7.98 -0.73 5.02
CA TRP A 16 8.98 -0.28 4.06
C TRP A 16 10.39 -0.23 4.68
N LEU A 17 10.52 0.31 5.88
CA LEU A 17 11.81 0.43 6.56
C LEU A 17 12.48 -0.94 6.79
N HIS A 18 11.68 -1.99 6.99
CA HIS A 18 12.15 -3.37 7.15
C HIS A 18 12.27 -4.14 5.82
N SER A 19 11.92 -3.51 4.70
CA SER A 19 12.05 -4.11 3.37
C SER A 19 13.47 -3.98 2.83
N SER A 20 13.77 -4.73 1.77
CA SER A 20 15.05 -4.65 1.04
C SER A 20 15.30 -3.25 0.44
N HIS A 21 14.24 -2.47 0.19
CA HIS A 21 14.32 -1.12 -0.39
C HIS A 21 14.48 0.00 0.65
N GLY A 22 14.23 -0.27 1.92
CA GLY A 22 14.21 0.75 2.97
C GLY A 22 15.51 1.53 3.17
N ARG A 23 16.65 0.96 2.75
CA ARG A 23 17.95 1.62 2.84
C ARG A 23 18.32 2.47 1.63
N ASN A 24 17.77 2.17 0.47
CA ASN A 24 18.23 2.69 -0.82
C ASN A 24 17.19 3.54 -1.55
N THR A 25 15.95 3.56 -1.09
CA THR A 25 14.85 4.27 -1.76
C THR A 25 14.07 5.13 -0.78
N VAL A 26 13.24 6.01 -1.32
CA VAL A 26 12.21 6.73 -0.58
C VAL A 26 10.85 6.47 -1.21
N CYS A 27 9.77 6.75 -0.48
CA CYS A 27 8.39 6.51 -0.93
C CYS A 27 8.13 7.04 -2.35
N ASN A 28 8.65 8.23 -2.66
CA ASN A 28 8.45 8.87 -3.96
C ASN A 28 9.15 8.13 -5.12
N ASP A 29 10.18 7.34 -4.86
CA ASP A 29 10.89 6.62 -5.93
C ASP A 29 10.01 5.54 -6.56
N CYS A 30 9.10 4.99 -5.77
CA CYS A 30 8.13 3.99 -6.22
C CYS A 30 6.77 4.62 -6.55
N HIS A 31 6.27 5.54 -5.71
CA HIS A 31 4.88 6.00 -5.75
C HIS A 31 4.64 7.26 -6.59
N VAL A 32 5.67 7.84 -7.20
CA VAL A 32 5.55 9.05 -8.02
C VAL A 32 6.15 8.80 -9.40
N PRO A 33 5.52 9.27 -10.51
CA PRO A 33 6.11 9.13 -11.85
C PRO A 33 7.43 9.90 -11.99
N HIS A 34 8.36 9.32 -12.76
CA HIS A 34 9.68 9.90 -12.99
C HIS A 34 10.00 10.17 -14.48
N ASP A 35 9.07 9.85 -15.36
CA ASP A 35 9.22 10.00 -16.80
C ASP A 35 9.11 11.45 -17.29
N ASN A 36 8.26 12.26 -16.64
CA ASN A 36 7.98 13.63 -17.05
C ASN A 36 7.69 14.51 -15.83
N VAL A 37 8.28 15.73 -15.81
CA VAL A 37 8.14 16.68 -14.70
C VAL A 37 6.68 17.13 -14.54
N PHE A 38 5.97 17.42 -15.63
CA PHE A 38 4.56 17.81 -15.56
C PHE A 38 3.67 16.69 -15.04
N ARG A 39 3.87 15.45 -15.53
CA ARG A 39 3.16 14.28 -15.04
C ARG A 39 3.43 14.04 -13.56
N LYS A 40 4.69 14.22 -13.13
CA LYS A 40 5.11 14.08 -11.72
C LYS A 40 4.32 15.03 -10.81
N TYR A 41 4.28 16.31 -11.12
CA TYR A 41 3.60 17.29 -10.26
C TYR A 41 2.09 17.18 -10.36
N TYR A 42 1.53 16.92 -11.54
CA TYR A 42 0.11 16.64 -11.70
C TYR A 42 -0.34 15.43 -10.86
N PHE A 43 0.41 14.34 -10.94
CA PHE A 43 0.14 13.13 -10.15
C PHE A 43 0.20 13.43 -8.65
N LYS A 44 1.24 14.13 -8.19
CA LYS A 44 1.38 14.51 -6.77
C LYS A 44 0.23 15.40 -6.28
N ALA A 45 -0.19 16.35 -7.09
CA ALA A 45 -1.29 17.25 -6.74
C ALA A 45 -2.62 16.48 -6.64
N ASN A 46 -2.92 15.65 -7.63
CA ASN A 46 -4.15 14.87 -7.68
C ASN A 46 -4.21 13.82 -6.56
N ASP A 47 -3.13 13.08 -6.36
CA ASP A 47 -3.06 12.05 -5.31
C ASP A 47 -3.06 12.69 -3.91
N GLY A 48 -2.34 13.79 -3.74
CA GLY A 48 -2.34 14.56 -2.49
C GLY A 48 -3.71 15.14 -2.15
N LEU A 49 -4.43 15.68 -3.14
CA LEU A 49 -5.80 16.17 -2.96
C LEU A 49 -6.74 15.04 -2.57
N ARG A 50 -6.63 13.89 -3.23
CA ARG A 50 -7.40 12.71 -2.88
C ARG A 50 -7.16 12.28 -1.43
N HIS A 51 -5.90 12.16 -1.01
CA HIS A 51 -5.57 11.79 0.37
C HIS A 51 -6.08 12.82 1.39
N ALA A 52 -5.93 14.11 1.11
CA ALA A 52 -6.46 15.17 1.96
C ALA A 52 -7.99 15.09 2.09
N THR A 53 -8.69 14.82 0.99
CA THR A 53 -10.15 14.64 1.00
C THR A 53 -10.55 13.43 1.85
N MET A 54 -9.91 12.28 1.62
CA MET A 54 -10.20 11.05 2.39
C MET A 54 -9.99 11.28 3.89
N PHE A 55 -8.88 11.93 4.26
CA PHE A 55 -8.57 12.24 5.66
C PHE A 55 -9.57 13.23 6.27
N THR A 56 -9.91 14.31 5.55
CA THR A 56 -10.80 15.36 6.06
C THR A 56 -12.21 14.83 6.31
N PHE A 57 -12.71 13.97 5.45
CA PHE A 57 -14.04 13.38 5.56
C PHE A 57 -14.06 12.04 6.28
N ARG A 58 -12.95 11.59 6.85
CA ARG A 58 -12.81 10.31 7.55
C ARG A 58 -13.31 9.12 6.74
N MET A 59 -12.91 9.08 5.47
CA MET A 59 -13.30 8.04 4.52
C MET A 59 -12.19 7.00 4.32
N GLU A 60 -11.21 6.98 5.22
CA GLU A 60 -10.10 6.03 5.16
C GLU A 60 -10.58 4.59 5.34
N PRO A 61 -10.19 3.68 4.44
CA PRO A 61 -10.54 2.28 4.58
C PRO A 61 -9.70 1.63 5.70
N GLN A 62 -10.24 0.61 6.37
CA GLN A 62 -9.52 -0.15 7.39
C GLN A 62 -8.26 -0.82 6.84
N VAL A 63 -8.26 -1.18 5.56
CA VAL A 63 -7.11 -1.72 4.84
C VAL A 63 -6.78 -0.80 3.68
N ILE A 64 -5.61 -0.17 3.75
CA ILE A 64 -5.12 0.69 2.69
C ILE A 64 -4.71 -0.16 1.50
N LYS A 65 -5.31 0.12 0.35
CA LYS A 65 -4.97 -0.51 -0.93
C LYS A 65 -4.61 0.55 -1.94
N MET A 66 -3.57 0.25 -2.71
CA MET A 66 -3.15 1.11 -3.80
C MET A 66 -4.20 1.10 -4.92
N HIS A 67 -4.66 2.28 -5.34
CA HIS A 67 -5.62 2.44 -6.43
C HIS A 67 -4.95 2.29 -7.81
N ALA A 68 -5.74 2.07 -8.85
CA ALA A 68 -5.23 1.72 -10.19
C ALA A 68 -4.19 2.71 -10.77
N PRO A 69 -4.36 4.04 -10.70
CA PRO A 69 -3.31 4.97 -11.13
C PRO A 69 -1.99 4.82 -10.37
N GLY A 70 -2.05 4.56 -9.06
CA GLY A 70 -0.87 4.29 -8.23
C GLY A 70 -0.18 2.99 -8.62
N GLN A 71 -0.94 1.93 -8.86
CA GLN A 71 -0.41 0.63 -9.33
C GLN A 71 0.35 0.77 -10.65
N LYS A 72 -0.20 1.54 -11.59
CA LYS A 72 0.47 1.84 -12.86
C LYS A 72 1.83 2.50 -12.63
N VAL A 73 1.89 3.52 -11.79
CA VAL A 73 3.13 4.25 -11.49
C VAL A 73 4.15 3.36 -10.79
N VAL A 74 3.74 2.55 -9.83
CA VAL A 74 4.66 1.63 -9.14
C VAL A 74 5.21 0.59 -10.11
N GLN A 75 4.40 -0.01 -10.96
CA GLN A 75 4.86 -0.95 -11.98
C GLN A 75 5.89 -0.31 -12.93
N GLU A 76 5.62 0.89 -13.42
CA GLU A 76 6.55 1.65 -14.28
C GLU A 76 7.88 1.91 -13.56
N ASN A 77 7.85 2.26 -12.28
CA ASN A 77 9.05 2.53 -11.50
C ASN A 77 9.85 1.26 -11.15
N CYS A 78 9.19 0.14 -10.89
CA CYS A 78 9.86 -1.15 -10.75
C CYS A 78 10.68 -1.47 -12.00
N ILE A 79 10.05 -1.39 -13.17
CA ILE A 79 10.70 -1.65 -14.47
C ILE A 79 11.82 -0.63 -14.72
N ARG A 80 11.61 0.64 -14.42
CA ARG A 80 12.62 1.70 -14.59
C ARG A 80 13.91 1.41 -13.83
N CYS A 81 13.80 1.01 -12.57
CA CYS A 81 14.99 0.73 -11.74
C CYS A 81 15.59 -0.65 -12.05
N HIS A 82 14.79 -1.63 -12.41
CA HIS A 82 15.20 -3.00 -12.69
C HIS A 82 15.22 -3.34 -14.18
N SER A 83 15.38 -2.33 -15.04
CA SER A 83 15.33 -2.48 -16.51
C SER A 83 16.32 -3.52 -17.06
N THR A 84 17.50 -3.63 -16.45
CA THR A 84 18.50 -4.62 -16.87
C THR A 84 18.11 -6.06 -16.52
N LEU A 85 17.29 -6.26 -15.48
CA LEU A 85 16.83 -7.58 -15.05
C LEU A 85 15.59 -8.05 -15.81
N VAL A 86 14.79 -7.11 -16.36
CA VAL A 86 13.52 -7.41 -17.01
C VAL A 86 13.50 -7.08 -18.49
N SER A 87 14.61 -6.61 -19.06
CA SER A 87 14.72 -6.10 -20.42
C SER A 87 14.31 -7.11 -21.51
N GLU A 88 14.61 -8.37 -21.29
CA GLU A 88 14.38 -9.46 -22.24
C GLU A 88 13.11 -10.27 -21.97
N VAL A 89 12.49 -10.07 -20.82
CA VAL A 89 11.40 -10.91 -20.34
C VAL A 89 10.04 -10.24 -20.66
N ARG A 90 9.04 -11.05 -20.95
CA ARG A 90 7.63 -10.60 -21.12
C ARG A 90 7.17 -9.70 -19.98
N LEU A 91 7.73 -9.85 -18.78
CA LEU A 91 7.43 -9.05 -17.59
C LEU A 91 7.80 -7.57 -17.73
N GLY A 92 8.85 -7.22 -18.47
CA GLY A 92 9.27 -5.83 -18.69
C GLY A 92 8.27 -5.00 -19.51
N LYS A 93 7.33 -5.66 -20.18
CA LYS A 93 6.27 -5.00 -20.96
C LYS A 93 4.90 -5.05 -20.29
N VAL A 94 4.78 -5.70 -19.13
CA VAL A 94 3.49 -5.83 -18.44
C VAL A 94 3.11 -4.50 -17.82
N THR A 95 1.99 -3.97 -18.25
CA THR A 95 1.34 -2.80 -17.66
C THR A 95 0.27 -3.22 -16.64
N ALA A 96 -0.09 -2.31 -15.74
CA ALA A 96 -1.14 -2.60 -14.76
C ALA A 96 -2.49 -2.99 -15.42
N PRO A 97 -2.96 -2.33 -16.50
CA PRO A 97 -4.16 -2.77 -17.21
C PRO A 97 -4.05 -4.19 -17.79
N MET A 98 -2.88 -4.58 -18.29
CA MET A 98 -2.68 -5.94 -18.80
C MET A 98 -2.76 -6.98 -17.68
N ALA A 99 -2.17 -6.71 -16.53
CA ALA A 99 -2.23 -7.60 -15.38
C ALA A 99 -3.67 -7.74 -14.84
N HIS A 100 -4.44 -6.66 -14.82
CA HIS A 100 -5.86 -6.69 -14.45
C HIS A 100 -6.74 -7.48 -15.43
N ALA A 101 -6.31 -7.59 -16.69
CA ALA A 101 -6.98 -8.40 -17.71
C ALA A 101 -6.41 -9.84 -17.77
N ASP A 102 -5.72 -10.32 -16.74
CA ASP A 102 -5.06 -11.64 -16.68
C ASP A 102 -3.97 -11.87 -17.75
N ASN A 103 -3.52 -10.82 -18.42
CA ASN A 103 -2.49 -10.89 -19.48
C ASN A 103 -1.07 -10.58 -18.92
N GLY A 104 -0.79 -10.98 -17.70
CA GLY A 104 0.50 -10.80 -17.06
C GLY A 104 0.40 -10.73 -15.54
N LYS A 105 1.54 -10.54 -14.88
CA LYS A 105 1.63 -10.36 -13.43
C LYS A 105 2.34 -9.06 -13.12
N LEU A 106 1.87 -8.36 -12.10
CA LEU A 106 2.58 -7.21 -11.55
C LEU A 106 3.80 -7.69 -10.76
N CYS A 107 4.83 -6.87 -10.68
CA CYS A 107 6.07 -7.25 -10.02
C CYS A 107 5.82 -7.72 -8.58
N TRP A 108 4.95 -7.05 -7.85
CA TRP A 108 4.60 -7.41 -6.47
C TRP A 108 3.62 -8.59 -6.34
N ASP A 109 3.06 -9.13 -7.41
CA ASP A 109 2.27 -10.36 -7.34
C ASP A 109 3.18 -11.56 -7.00
N CYS A 110 4.42 -11.50 -7.46
CA CYS A 110 5.46 -12.48 -7.12
C CYS A 110 6.38 -11.97 -6.00
N HIS A 111 6.80 -10.70 -6.05
CA HIS A 111 7.72 -10.08 -5.09
C HIS A 111 6.96 -9.37 -3.96
N ARG A 112 6.11 -10.09 -3.24
CA ARG A 112 5.14 -9.53 -2.29
C ARG A 112 5.74 -8.77 -1.12
N GLU A 113 6.94 -9.16 -0.69
CA GLU A 113 7.59 -8.61 0.51
C GLU A 113 8.67 -7.57 0.18
N VAL A 114 8.97 -7.39 -1.11
CA VAL A 114 10.07 -6.53 -1.55
C VAL A 114 9.76 -5.04 -1.36
N PRO A 115 8.58 -4.53 -1.75
CA PRO A 115 8.28 -3.12 -1.56
C PRO A 115 7.94 -2.79 -0.10
N HIS A 116 7.12 -3.64 0.53
CA HIS A 116 6.73 -3.54 1.93
C HIS A 116 6.74 -4.93 2.54
N SER A 117 7.31 -5.10 3.72
CA SER A 117 7.33 -6.37 4.44
C SER A 117 5.93 -6.88 4.79
N ARG A 118 5.83 -8.07 5.38
CA ARG A 118 4.59 -8.86 5.57
C ARG A 118 3.46 -8.16 6.32
N VAL A 119 3.76 -7.21 7.15
CA VAL A 119 2.76 -6.61 8.03
C VAL A 119 2.09 -5.46 7.32
N ARG A 120 0.81 -5.63 6.98
CA ARG A 120 0.01 -4.67 6.21
C ARG A 120 -1.31 -4.43 6.91
N GLY A 121 -1.37 -3.43 7.76
CA GLY A 121 -2.61 -3.05 8.40
C GLY A 121 -2.39 -2.09 9.55
N LEU A 122 -3.42 -1.37 9.93
CA LEU A 122 -3.37 -0.42 11.05
C LEU A 122 -2.98 -1.09 12.37
N ASN A 123 -3.34 -2.36 12.55
CA ASN A 123 -2.97 -3.16 13.73
C ASN A 123 -1.47 -3.46 13.83
N ALA A 124 -0.70 -3.18 12.78
CA ALA A 124 0.75 -3.31 12.78
C ALA A 124 1.47 -2.07 13.34
N ALA A 125 0.78 -0.94 13.46
CA ALA A 125 1.34 0.28 14.03
C ALA A 125 1.28 0.21 15.57
N PRO A 126 2.38 0.51 16.28
CA PRO A 126 2.43 0.39 17.74
C PRO A 126 1.39 1.23 18.50
N SER A 127 0.92 2.30 17.89
CA SER A 127 -0.03 3.25 18.49
C SER A 127 -1.34 3.36 17.71
N SER A 128 -1.62 2.39 16.83
CA SER A 128 -2.84 2.40 16.03
C SER A 128 -4.07 2.18 16.90
N PRO A 129 -5.08 3.05 16.88
CA PRO A 129 -6.35 2.75 17.49
C PRO A 129 -7.01 1.59 16.73
N VAL A 130 -7.03 0.43 17.35
CA VAL A 130 -7.81 -0.70 16.84
C VAL A 130 -9.29 -0.35 17.04
N PRO A 131 -10.13 -0.37 16.00
CA PRO A 131 -11.55 -0.20 16.18
C PRO A 131 -12.06 -1.25 17.18
N ILE A 132 -12.56 -0.79 18.31
CA ILE A 132 -13.30 -1.68 19.23
C ILE A 132 -14.58 -1.99 18.48
N ILE A 133 -14.78 -3.24 18.16
CA ILE A 133 -16.04 -3.71 17.62
C ILE A 133 -17.02 -3.73 18.81
N ASP A 134 -17.79 -2.66 18.96
CA ASP A 134 -18.75 -2.51 20.06
C ASP A 134 -19.90 -3.54 19.96
N ASP A 135 -20.06 -4.11 18.78
CA ASP A 135 -21.02 -5.17 18.52
C ASP A 135 -20.27 -6.42 18.05
N MET A 136 -20.02 -7.32 18.97
CA MET A 136 -19.69 -8.70 18.63
C MET A 136 -20.99 -9.36 18.13
N GLY A 137 -21.34 -9.02 16.87
CA GLY A 137 -22.56 -9.46 16.25
C GLY A 137 -22.73 -10.98 16.21
N GLU A 138 -23.86 -11.43 15.74
CA GLU A 138 -24.31 -12.85 15.67
C GLU A 138 -23.30 -13.83 15.05
N ASN A 139 -22.28 -13.33 14.34
CA ASN A 139 -21.23 -14.13 13.70
C ASN A 139 -19.99 -14.36 14.59
N THR A 140 -19.98 -13.90 15.83
CA THR A 140 -18.86 -14.21 16.73
C THR A 140 -18.91 -15.67 17.15
N PRO A 141 -17.82 -16.44 16.94
CA PRO A 141 -17.79 -17.84 17.36
C PRO A 141 -18.13 -18.00 18.84
N GLN A 142 -18.89 -19.03 19.18
CA GLN A 142 -19.40 -19.29 20.53
C GLN A 142 -18.30 -19.27 21.60
N TRP A 143 -17.15 -19.87 21.31
CA TRP A 143 -16.01 -19.92 22.22
C TRP A 143 -15.46 -18.53 22.61
N ILE A 144 -15.53 -17.52 21.70
CA ILE A 144 -15.17 -16.14 22.02
C ILE A 144 -16.22 -15.49 22.93
N GLN A 145 -17.50 -15.73 22.64
CA GLN A 145 -18.60 -15.22 23.48
C GLN A 145 -18.51 -15.75 24.92
N ASP A 146 -18.14 -17.01 25.07
CA ASP A 146 -18.01 -17.65 26.36
C ASP A 146 -16.84 -17.08 27.18
N LEU A 147 -15.70 -16.82 26.52
CA LEU A 147 -14.52 -16.19 27.16
C LEU A 147 -14.80 -14.77 27.69
N VAL A 148 -15.73 -14.05 27.09
CA VAL A 148 -16.10 -12.68 27.54
C VAL A 148 -17.10 -12.75 28.69
N LYS A 149 -17.99 -13.75 28.73
CA LYS A 149 -18.95 -13.95 29.82
C LYS A 149 -18.27 -14.34 31.14
N ASP A 150 -17.21 -15.13 31.09
CA ASP A 150 -16.49 -15.61 32.27
C ASP A 150 -15.66 -14.52 32.97
N LYS A 151 -15.53 -13.31 32.38
CA LYS A 151 -14.79 -12.19 32.95
C LYS A 151 -15.67 -11.12 33.64
N LYS A 152 -16.97 -11.35 33.79
CA LYS A 152 -17.90 -10.53 34.57
C LYS A 152 -18.26 -11.23 35.88
#